data_b89fad48b857c815147695398c2d1b7f
#
_entry.id   b89fad48b857c815147695398c2d1b7f
#
_cell.length_a   1.000
_cell.length_b   1.000
_cell.length_c   1.000
_cell.angle_alpha   90.00
_cell.angle_beta   90.00
_cell.angle_gamma   90.00
#
_symmetry.space_group_name_H-M   'P 1'
#
loop_
_entity.id
_entity.type
_entity.pdbx_description
1 polymer ?
#
loop_
_entity_poly.entity_id
_entity_poly.type
_entity_poly.pdbx_seq_one_letter_code
_entity_poly.pdbx_strand_id
1 'polypeptide(L)'
;MKPLLEDLERSPDLSATLTGLNALAQEIRLKTFRLLMASEKDGMPAGMISSELDVAPNKLSAHLNILTQSGLIEVERQGRHMIYSANTDAVATLLNRLVETCCHNDPSLCEELSKVGKC
;
A
#
# COMPACT_ATOMS: atom_id res chain seq x y z
N MET A 1 22.28 12.43 17.64
CA MET A 1 21.77 11.07 17.36
C MET A 1 20.48 10.78 18.12
N LYS A 2 20.54 10.86 19.45
CA LYS A 2 19.35 10.59 20.27
C LYS A 2 18.16 11.50 20.00
N PRO A 3 18.31 12.83 19.80
CA PRO A 3 17.15 13.68 19.49
C PRO A 3 16.44 13.29 18.19
N LEU A 4 17.20 12.90 17.17
CA LEU A 4 16.63 12.46 15.91
C LEU A 4 15.85 11.17 16.07
N LEU A 5 16.39 10.23 16.83
CA LEU A 5 15.73 8.97 17.09
C LEU A 5 14.43 9.17 17.86
N GLU A 6 14.43 10.03 18.88
CA GLU A 6 13.24 10.35 19.64
C GLU A 6 12.15 10.96 18.77
N ASP A 7 12.53 11.87 17.88
CA ASP A 7 11.59 12.50 16.95
C ASP A 7 10.98 11.44 16.02
N LEU A 8 11.78 10.51 15.51
CA LEU A 8 11.31 9.46 14.65
C LEU A 8 10.35 8.49 15.37
N GLU A 9 10.66 8.18 16.62
CA GLU A 9 9.82 7.27 17.42
C GLU A 9 8.50 7.89 17.83
N ARG A 10 8.46 9.22 18.03
CA ARG A 10 7.24 9.93 18.42
C ARG A 10 6.39 10.35 17.26
N SER A 11 6.92 10.26 16.05
CA SER A 11 6.20 10.71 14.86
C SER A 11 4.95 9.87 14.64
N PRO A 12 3.78 10.48 14.44
CA PRO A 12 2.60 9.73 14.03
C PRO A 12 2.82 9.01 12.70
N ASP A 13 3.78 9.47 11.91
CA ASP A 13 4.14 8.85 10.64
C ASP A 13 4.74 7.46 10.84
N LEU A 14 5.43 7.22 11.95
CA LEU A 14 5.98 5.89 12.22
C LEU A 14 4.88 4.84 12.33
N SER A 15 3.83 5.15 13.10
CA SER A 15 2.71 4.24 13.28
C SER A 15 1.98 3.96 11.95
N ALA A 16 1.72 5.02 11.19
CA ALA A 16 1.06 4.90 9.89
C ALA A 16 1.92 4.13 8.90
N THR A 17 3.23 4.34 8.93
CA THR A 17 4.17 3.61 8.08
C THR A 17 4.16 2.12 8.40
N LEU A 18 4.20 1.78 9.68
CA LEU A 18 4.15 0.38 10.13
C LEU A 18 2.83 -0.27 9.73
N THR A 19 1.71 0.43 9.86
CA THR A 19 0.41 -0.07 9.45
C THR A 19 0.40 -0.43 7.96
N GLY A 20 0.94 0.45 7.12
CA GLY A 20 1.03 0.20 5.69
C GLY A 20 1.93 -0.99 5.36
N LEU A 21 3.10 -1.04 5.98
CA LEU A 21 4.05 -2.14 5.76
C LEU A 21 3.48 -3.47 6.24
N ASN A 22 2.83 -3.50 7.39
CA ASN A 22 2.20 -4.71 7.91
C ASN A 22 1.08 -5.20 6.99
N ALA A 23 0.30 -4.29 6.42
CA ALA A 23 -0.75 -4.66 5.50
C ALA A 23 -0.19 -5.34 4.25
N LEU A 24 0.99 -4.96 3.80
CA LEU A 24 1.63 -5.54 2.63
C LEU A 24 2.49 -6.77 2.94
N ALA A 25 2.79 -7.01 4.20
CA ALA A 25 3.71 -8.09 4.61
C ALA A 25 3.00 -9.45 4.72
N GLN A 26 2.19 -9.78 3.73
CA GLN A 26 1.51 -11.06 3.64
C GLN A 26 1.26 -11.34 2.16
N GLU A 27 1.48 -12.57 1.74
CA GLU A 27 1.50 -12.93 0.33
C GLU A 27 0.22 -12.53 -0.43
N ILE A 28 -0.94 -12.89 0.09
CA ILE A 28 -2.21 -12.61 -0.59
C ILE A 28 -2.45 -11.11 -0.65
N ARG A 29 -2.17 -10.39 0.43
CA ARG A 29 -2.35 -8.94 0.45
C ARG A 29 -1.43 -8.22 -0.51
N LEU A 30 -0.18 -8.64 -0.59
CA LEU A 30 0.75 -8.03 -1.54
C LEU A 30 0.33 -8.32 -2.99
N LYS A 31 -0.09 -9.54 -3.28
CA LYS A 31 -0.59 -9.89 -4.61
C LYS A 31 -1.84 -9.08 -4.97
N THR A 32 -2.76 -8.94 -4.02
CA THR A 32 -3.97 -8.14 -4.21
C THR A 32 -3.62 -6.69 -4.53
N PHE A 33 -2.73 -6.11 -3.73
CA PHE A 33 -2.29 -4.74 -3.93
C PHE A 33 -1.66 -4.55 -5.31
N ARG A 34 -0.77 -5.44 -5.70
CA ARG A 34 -0.10 -5.37 -7.01
C ARG A 34 -1.11 -5.52 -8.16
N LEU A 35 -2.08 -6.40 -8.00
CA LEU A 35 -3.14 -6.57 -8.99
C LEU A 35 -3.95 -5.28 -9.15
N LEU A 36 -4.31 -4.64 -8.04
CA LEU A 36 -5.07 -3.39 -8.08
C LEU A 36 -4.24 -2.24 -8.64
N MET A 37 -2.95 -2.20 -8.36
CA MET A 37 -2.08 -1.20 -8.97
C MET A 37 -2.03 -1.35 -10.48
N ALA A 38 -2.09 -2.57 -10.98
CA ALA A 38 -2.07 -2.85 -12.42
C ALA A 38 -3.43 -2.63 -13.10
N SER A 39 -4.53 -2.62 -12.33
CA SER A 39 -5.88 -2.57 -12.89
C SER A 39 -6.34 -1.17 -13.30
N GLU A 40 -5.50 -0.18 -13.15
CA GLU A 40 -5.81 1.20 -13.45
C GLU A 40 -6.89 1.76 -12.51
N LYS A 41 -7.51 2.88 -12.92
CA LYS A 41 -8.42 3.64 -12.05
C LYS A 41 -9.78 2.98 -11.84
N ASP A 42 -10.16 2.09 -12.72
CA ASP A 42 -11.49 1.47 -12.67
C ASP A 42 -11.62 0.48 -11.49
N GLY A 43 -10.50 -0.07 -11.04
CA GLY A 43 -10.52 -1.02 -9.93
C GLY A 43 -11.12 -2.37 -10.31
N MET A 44 -11.42 -3.18 -9.29
CA MET A 44 -11.95 -4.53 -9.49
C MET A 44 -12.95 -4.90 -8.40
N PRO A 45 -14.03 -5.61 -8.74
CA PRO A 45 -14.87 -6.21 -7.71
C PRO A 45 -14.17 -7.38 -7.02
N ALA A 46 -14.56 -7.66 -5.78
CA ALA A 46 -13.93 -8.72 -4.98
C ALA A 46 -13.96 -10.08 -5.68
N GLY A 47 -15.05 -10.39 -6.38
CA GLY A 47 -15.16 -11.67 -7.10
C GLY A 47 -14.12 -11.84 -8.19
N MET A 48 -13.79 -10.75 -8.88
CA MET A 48 -12.77 -10.77 -9.92
C MET A 48 -11.37 -10.95 -9.30
N ILE A 49 -11.11 -10.26 -8.19
CA ILE A 49 -9.84 -10.42 -7.46
C ILE A 49 -9.68 -11.86 -7.00
N SER A 50 -10.74 -12.44 -6.45
CA SER A 50 -10.77 -13.83 -6.00
C SER A 50 -10.42 -14.80 -7.13
N SER A 51 -11.01 -14.59 -8.31
CA SER A 51 -10.75 -15.42 -9.49
C SER A 51 -9.31 -15.26 -9.98
N GLU A 52 -8.84 -14.02 -10.07
CA GLU A 52 -7.48 -13.74 -10.57
C GLU A 52 -6.41 -14.33 -9.68
N LEU A 53 -6.61 -14.29 -8.37
CA LEU A 53 -5.62 -14.79 -7.41
C LEU A 53 -5.84 -16.24 -7.00
N ASP A 54 -6.94 -16.84 -7.43
CA ASP A 54 -7.33 -18.20 -7.04
C ASP A 54 -7.38 -18.35 -5.51
N VAL A 55 -8.08 -17.41 -4.87
CA VAL A 55 -8.25 -17.37 -3.42
C VAL A 55 -9.74 -17.39 -3.11
N ALA A 56 -10.15 -18.20 -2.13
CA ALA A 56 -11.55 -18.30 -1.74
C ALA A 56 -12.10 -16.93 -1.31
N PRO A 57 -13.34 -16.57 -1.70
CA PRO A 57 -13.88 -15.24 -1.41
C PRO A 57 -13.89 -14.87 0.07
N ASN A 58 -14.21 -15.80 0.95
CA ASN A 58 -14.25 -15.52 2.39
C ASN A 58 -12.84 -15.24 2.95
N LYS A 59 -11.83 -15.94 2.44
CA LYS A 59 -10.44 -15.71 2.82
C LYS A 59 -9.96 -14.36 2.30
N LEU A 60 -10.28 -14.03 1.06
CA LEU A 60 -9.92 -12.76 0.45
C LEU A 60 -10.57 -11.59 1.19
N SER A 61 -11.81 -11.75 1.63
CA SER A 61 -12.55 -10.69 2.32
C SER A 61 -11.81 -10.15 3.53
N ALA A 62 -11.22 -11.03 4.34
CA ALA A 62 -10.42 -10.61 5.50
C ALA A 62 -9.19 -9.80 5.08
N HIS A 63 -8.53 -10.23 4.02
CA HIS A 63 -7.35 -9.53 3.51
C HIS A 63 -7.69 -8.18 2.89
N LEU A 64 -8.81 -8.09 2.16
CA LEU A 64 -9.30 -6.82 1.61
C LEU A 64 -9.61 -5.83 2.73
N ASN A 65 -10.18 -6.32 3.83
CA ASN A 65 -10.50 -5.48 4.97
C ASN A 65 -9.25 -4.87 5.59
N ILE A 66 -8.21 -5.66 5.77
CA ILE A 66 -6.94 -5.19 6.33
C ILE A 66 -6.32 -4.13 5.42
N LEU A 67 -6.31 -4.37 4.11
CA LEU A 67 -5.76 -3.42 3.15
C LEU A 67 -6.57 -2.12 3.11
N THR A 68 -7.89 -2.20 3.20
CA THR A 68 -8.76 -1.03 3.21
C THR A 68 -8.53 -0.20 4.47
N GLN A 69 -8.42 -0.85 5.62
CA GLN A 69 -8.18 -0.16 6.89
C GLN A 69 -6.81 0.51 6.93
N SER A 70 -5.83 -0.04 6.22
CA SER A 70 -4.50 0.57 6.15
C SER A 70 -4.48 1.82 5.26
N GLY A 71 -5.51 2.02 4.45
CA GLY A 71 -5.60 3.15 3.53
C GLY A 71 -4.92 2.91 2.18
N LEU A 72 -4.26 1.77 1.99
CA LEU A 72 -3.53 1.49 0.74
C LEU A 72 -4.45 1.15 -0.42
N ILE A 73 -5.64 0.66 -0.12
CA ILE A 73 -6.68 0.48 -1.12
C ILE A 73 -7.96 1.15 -0.65
N GLU A 74 -8.83 1.45 -1.59
CA GLU A 74 -10.12 2.05 -1.34
C GLU A 74 -11.22 1.15 -1.86
N VAL A 75 -12.40 1.28 -1.31
CA VAL A 75 -13.56 0.54 -1.78
C VAL A 75 -14.70 1.52 -2.04
N GLU A 76 -15.37 1.34 -3.16
CA GLU A 76 -16.52 2.16 -3.55
C GLU A 76 -17.65 1.26 -3.98
N ARG A 77 -18.86 1.56 -3.52
CA ARG A 77 -20.03 0.81 -3.91
C ARG A 77 -20.56 1.32 -5.25
N GLN A 78 -20.64 0.41 -6.22
CA GLN A 78 -21.23 0.71 -7.53
C GLN A 78 -22.37 -0.28 -7.79
N GLY A 79 -23.59 0.17 -7.56
CA GLY A 79 -24.76 -0.70 -7.65
C GLY A 79 -24.71 -1.81 -6.60
N ARG A 80 -24.64 -3.05 -7.05
CA ARG A 80 -24.56 -4.23 -6.19
C ARG A 80 -23.12 -4.67 -5.91
N HIS A 81 -22.16 -3.99 -6.52
CA HIS A 81 -20.76 -4.40 -6.45
C HIS A 81 -19.96 -3.45 -5.58
N MET A 82 -19.03 -4.02 -4.82
CA MET A 82 -18.01 -3.26 -4.11
C MET A 82 -16.74 -3.29 -4.95
N ILE A 83 -16.32 -2.14 -5.42
CA ILE A 83 -15.17 -2.01 -6.32
C ILE A 83 -13.97 -1.53 -5.52
N TYR A 84 -12.90 -2.31 -5.58
CA TYR A 84 -11.65 -2.02 -4.87
C TYR A 84 -10.64 -1.43 -5.84
N SER A 85 -9.92 -0.42 -5.39
CA SER A 85 -8.88 0.23 -6.19
C SER A 85 -7.71 0.63 -5.30
N ALA A 86 -6.52 0.72 -5.89
CA ALA A 86 -5.34 1.17 -5.16
C ALA A 86 -5.43 2.67 -4.90
N ASN A 87 -5.08 3.07 -3.67
CA ASN A 87 -4.99 4.48 -3.31
C ASN A 87 -3.57 4.95 -3.59
N THR A 88 -3.35 5.52 -4.76
CA THR A 88 -2.02 5.91 -5.21
C THR A 88 -1.41 7.01 -4.35
N ASP A 89 -2.23 7.91 -3.79
CA ASP A 89 -1.73 8.94 -2.89
C ASP A 89 -1.18 8.33 -1.60
N ALA A 90 -1.88 7.34 -1.04
CA ALA A 90 -1.42 6.64 0.16
C ALA A 90 -0.13 5.87 -0.10
N VAL A 91 -0.01 5.25 -1.29
CA VAL A 91 1.20 4.53 -1.69
C VAL A 91 2.37 5.51 -1.79
N ALA A 92 2.17 6.64 -2.46
CA ALA A 92 3.21 7.65 -2.59
C ALA A 92 3.66 8.16 -1.22
N THR A 93 2.71 8.38 -0.32
CA THR A 93 3.01 8.82 1.05
C THR A 93 3.84 7.77 1.79
N LEU A 94 3.47 6.50 1.69
CA LEU A 94 4.22 5.41 2.34
C LEU A 94 5.66 5.34 1.83
N LEU A 95 5.83 5.41 0.51
CA LEU A 95 7.15 5.37 -0.10
C LEU A 95 8.00 6.57 0.32
N ASN A 96 7.41 7.75 0.34
CA ASN A 96 8.11 8.96 0.78
C ASN A 96 8.59 8.86 2.22
N ARG A 97 7.76 8.30 3.09
CA ARG A 97 8.13 8.10 4.49
C ARG A 97 9.28 7.12 4.65
N LEU A 98 9.33 6.09 3.80
CA LEU A 98 10.41 5.11 3.84
C LEU A 98 11.74 5.69 3.38
N VAL A 99 11.72 6.55 2.36
CA VAL A 99 12.96 7.02 1.73
C VAL A 99 13.41 8.39 2.19
N GLU A 100 12.55 9.15 2.85
CA GLU A 100 12.85 10.52 3.25
C GLU A 100 14.14 10.62 4.06
N THR A 101 14.30 9.77 5.05
CA THR A 101 15.50 9.74 5.88
C THR A 101 16.68 9.15 5.10
N CYS A 102 16.44 8.13 4.29
CA CYS A 102 17.48 7.47 3.51
C CYS A 102 18.10 8.40 2.46
N CYS A 103 17.28 9.24 1.83
CA CYS A 103 17.75 10.16 0.80
C CYS A 103 18.70 11.22 1.33
N HIS A 104 18.56 11.61 2.57
CA HIS A 104 19.47 12.56 3.20
C HIS A 104 20.88 11.98 3.39
N ASN A 105 20.96 10.66 3.54
CA ASN A 105 22.21 9.98 3.87
C ASN A 105 22.82 9.24 2.69
N ASP A 106 22.03 8.98 1.64
CA ASP A 106 22.49 8.18 0.51
C ASP A 106 21.94 8.71 -0.81
N PRO A 107 22.69 9.60 -1.48
CA PRO A 107 22.26 10.13 -2.78
C PRO A 107 22.08 9.06 -3.87
N SER A 108 22.83 7.96 -3.79
CA SER A 108 22.69 6.89 -4.78
C SER A 108 21.34 6.18 -4.67
N LEU A 109 20.81 6.06 -3.46
CA LEU A 109 19.48 5.49 -3.25
C LEU A 109 18.41 6.39 -3.87
N CYS A 110 18.51 7.70 -3.66
CA CYS A 110 17.60 8.67 -4.25
C CYS A 110 17.62 8.60 -5.78
N GLU A 111 18.80 8.45 -6.35
CA GLU A 111 18.97 8.35 -7.79
C GLU A 111 18.26 7.10 -8.33
N GLU A 112 18.45 5.96 -7.67
CA GLU A 112 17.80 4.72 -8.08
C GLU A 112 16.28 4.82 -7.96
N LEU A 113 15.78 5.41 -6.89
CA LEU A 113 14.35 5.57 -6.67
C LEU A 113 13.72 6.53 -7.67
N SER A 114 14.45 7.55 -8.10
CA SER A 114 13.93 8.46 -9.12
C SER A 114 13.72 7.77 -10.46
N LYS A 115 14.51 6.75 -10.75
CA LYS A 115 14.32 5.93 -11.96
C LYS A 115 13.03 5.13 -11.89
N VAL A 116 12.71 4.58 -10.72
CA VAL A 116 11.48 3.82 -10.49
C VAL A 116 10.26 4.73 -10.63
N GLY A 117 10.36 5.95 -10.13
CA GLY A 117 9.26 6.90 -10.16
C GLY A 117 8.90 7.44 -11.54
N LYS A 118 9.64 7.09 -12.58
CA LYS A 118 9.40 7.56 -13.93
C LYS A 118 8.51 6.67 -14.79
N CYS A 119 7.92 5.67 -14.23
CA CYS A 119 7.05 4.73 -14.95
C CYS A 119 5.81 5.40 -15.56
#